data_8f3481dc868723daeed1c4ed21194b21
#
_entry.id   8f3481dc868723daeed1c4ed21194b21
#
_cell.length_a   1.000
_cell.length_b   1.000
_cell.length_c   1.000
_cell.angle_alpha   90.00
_cell.angle_beta   90.00
_cell.angle_gamma   90.00
#
_symmetry.space_group_name_H-M   'P 1'
#
loop_
_entity.id
_entity.type
_entity.pdbx_description
1 polymer ?
#
loop_
_entity_poly.entity_id
_entity_poly.type
_entity_poly.pdbx_seq_one_letter_code
_entity_poly.pdbx_strand_id
1 'polypeptide(L)' 'AYIPQKNIASQKLFEGQGFLCTTLLKDWLFFDGKYQDVYLYQHFKT' A
#
# COMPACT_ATOMS: atom_id res chain seq x y z
N ALA A 1 0.24 1.07 7.12
CA ALA A 1 -1.01 0.77 6.40
C ALA A 1 -0.71 -0.16 5.22
N TYR A 2 -1.61 -1.10 5.00
CA TYR A 2 -1.53 -1.99 3.84
C TYR A 2 -2.46 -1.45 2.75
N ILE A 3 -1.88 -1.13 1.59
CA ILE A 3 -2.65 -0.51 0.50
C ILE A 3 -2.49 -1.36 -0.76
N PRO A 4 -3.60 -1.88 -1.32
CA PRO A 4 -3.53 -2.64 -2.56
C PRO A 4 -2.88 -1.82 -3.68
N GLN A 5 -2.09 -2.50 -4.51
CA GLN A 5 -1.34 -1.84 -5.58
C GLN A 5 -2.23 -1.02 -6.51
N LYS A 6 -3.46 -1.48 -6.75
CA LYS A 6 -4.38 -0.80 -7.65
C LYS A 6 -5.08 0.40 -7.04
N ASN A 7 -4.97 0.58 -5.72
CA ASN A 7 -5.63 1.69 -5.04
C ASN A 7 -4.76 2.94 -5.04
N ILE A 8 -4.65 3.56 -6.21
CA ILE A 8 -3.78 4.71 -6.41
C ILE A 8 -4.21 5.90 -5.55
N ALA A 9 -5.51 6.11 -5.40
CA ALA A 9 -6.03 7.23 -4.61
C ALA A 9 -5.57 7.15 -3.16
N SER A 10 -5.63 5.95 -2.56
CA SER A 10 -5.15 5.76 -1.19
C SER A 10 -3.65 5.95 -1.07
N GLN A 11 -2.88 5.48 -2.06
CA GLN A 11 -1.44 5.69 -2.06
C GLN A 11 -1.10 7.18 -2.04
N LYS A 12 -1.75 7.96 -2.88
CA LYS A 12 -1.52 9.41 -2.93
C LYS A 12 -1.93 10.08 -1.63
N LEU A 13 -3.03 9.65 -1.04
CA LEU A 13 -3.51 10.20 0.22
C LEU A 13 -2.47 9.98 1.34
N PHE A 14 -1.98 8.76 1.49
CA PHE A 14 -1.01 8.45 2.53
C PHE A 14 0.33 9.11 2.28
N GLU A 15 0.79 9.18 1.03
CA GLU A 15 2.03 9.88 0.68
C GLU A 15 1.92 11.36 1.02
N GLY A 16 0.76 11.98 0.77
CA GLY A 16 0.52 13.37 1.13
C GLY A 16 0.52 13.62 2.63
N GLN A 17 0.32 12.60 3.45
CA GLN A 17 0.36 12.69 4.90
C GLN A 17 1.72 12.29 5.49
N GLY A 18 2.72 12.07 4.64
CA GLY A 18 4.06 11.75 5.10
C GLY A 18 4.35 10.27 5.28
N PHE A 19 3.46 9.39 4.82
CA PHE A 19 3.72 7.96 4.81
C PHE A 19 4.63 7.60 3.63
N LEU A 20 5.49 6.62 3.85
CA LEU A 20 6.40 6.13 2.82
C LEU A 20 6.10 4.67 2.50
N CYS A 21 6.16 4.33 1.22
CA CYS A 21 6.08 2.93 0.80
C CYS A 21 7.42 2.26 1.08
N THR A 22 7.42 1.33 2.01
CA THR A 22 8.66 0.67 2.44
C THR A 22 8.84 -0.73 1.86
N THR A 23 7.74 -1.38 1.47
CA THR A 23 7.81 -2.76 1.03
C THR A 23 6.68 -3.06 0.06
N LEU A 24 6.98 -3.88 -0.94
CA LEU A 24 5.96 -4.48 -1.81
C LEU A 24 5.75 -5.92 -1.35
N LEU A 25 4.50 -6.24 -0.99
CA LEU A 25 4.11 -7.58 -0.59
C LEU A 25 3.43 -8.26 -1.78
N LYS A 26 4.13 -9.20 -2.38
CA LYS A 26 3.65 -9.88 -3.58
C LYS A 26 2.57 -10.90 -3.22
N ASP A 27 1.50 -10.94 -4.03
CA ASP A 27 0.40 -11.89 -3.89
C ASP A 27 -0.14 -11.94 -2.45
N TRP A 28 -0.23 -10.80 -1.81
CA TRP A 28 -0.56 -10.69 -0.39
C TRP A 28 -2.05 -10.76 -0.13
N LEU A 29 -2.87 -10.25 -1.06
CA LEU A 29 -4.31 -10.16 -0.89
C LEU A 29 -5.02 -10.91 -1.99
N PHE A 30 -5.93 -11.81 -1.62
CA PHE A 30 -6.80 -12.48 -2.59
C PHE A 30 -8.14 -11.75 -2.63
N PHE A 31 -8.46 -11.16 -3.77
CA PHE A 31 -9.67 -10.37 -3.94
C PHE A 31 -10.17 -10.48 -5.38
N ASP A 32 -11.47 -10.66 -5.54
CA ASP A 32 -12.13 -10.75 -6.85
C ASP A 32 -11.50 -11.83 -7.75
N GLY A 33 -11.24 -13.00 -7.17
CA GLY A 33 -10.70 -14.16 -7.91
C GLY A 33 -9.24 -14.04 -8.29
N LYS A 34 -8.53 -13.04 -7.78
CA LYS A 34 -7.13 -12.81 -8.14
C LYS A 34 -6.30 -12.43 -6.91
N TYR A 35 -5.03 -12.82 -6.96
CA TYR A 35 -4.07 -12.31 -5.98
C TYR A 35 -3.61 -10.92 -6.40
N GLN A 36 -3.47 -10.04 -5.41
CA GLN A 36 -3.02 -8.68 -5.63
C GLN A 36 -1.81 -8.39 -4.76
N ASP A 37 -0.91 -7.60 -5.32
CA ASP A 37 0.22 -7.09 -4.56
C ASP A 37 -0.26 -5.95 -3.68
N VAL A 38 0.36 -5.80 -2.52
CA VAL A 38 0.00 -4.77 -1.54
C VAL A 38 1.26 -4.02 -1.14
N TYR A 39 1.15 -2.71 -1.10
CA TYR A 39 2.22 -1.87 -0.59
C TYR A 39 2.07 -1.69 0.91
N LEU A 40 3.18 -1.77 1.64
CA LEU A 40 3.22 -1.41 3.04
C LEU A 40 3.71 0.02 3.16
N TYR A 41 2.85 0.89 3.68
CA TYR A 41 3.17 2.28 3.95
C TYR A 41 3.39 2.48 5.43
N GLN A 42 4.48 3.14 5.77
CA GLN A 42 4.83 3.40 7.16
C GLN A 42 5.11 4.89 7.35
N HIS A 43 4.73 5.39 8.52
CA HIS A 43 4.98 6.78 8.92
C HIS A 43 6.11 6.79 9.93
N PHE A 44 7.16 7.51 9.61
CA PHE A 44 8.30 7.63 10.50
C PHE A 44 8.26 8.97 11.22
N LYS A 45 8.41 8.91 12.52
CA LYS A 45 8.59 10.14 13.30
C LYS A 45 10.05 10.56 13.21
N THR A 46 10.26 11.80 12.87
CA THR A 46 11.58 12.40 12.84
C THR A 46 11.76 13.32 14.02
#